data_885de97f9db1a07dc32a564a078029ad
#
_entry.id   885de97f9db1a07dc32a564a078029ad
#
_cell.length_a   1.000
_cell.length_b   1.000
_cell.length_c   1.000
_cell.angle_alpha   90.00
_cell.angle_beta   90.00
_cell.angle_gamma   90.00
#
_symmetry.space_group_name_H-M   'P 1'
#
loop_
_entity.id
_entity.type
_entity.pdbx_description
1 polymer ?
#
loop_
_entity_poly.entity_id
_entity_poly.type
_entity_poly.pdbx_seq_one_letter_code
_entity_poly.pdbx_strand_id
1 'polypeptide(L)'
;DVADGDQVDLEPYTSSVDVVVEATDPEASVEVSGGADLQSGENTLTVTVTAADGETVQEYNVILSVALGDSVELAVFQVNGQDVVAGDQVDLEAYTTEVEVTVETVDPDASFEVSGGADLQSGENTLTVTVTAANGDTAEYSVTLNVVLSDDTSLATFQVNGSDVVDGSVVAVDPYVTSVEVVVETSDVNATFELEGDGELLVGENTVTVTVTAADGESVEEYLVTVVVPAGNDTSLAVFQVDGSDVADGDQVDLEPYTSSVDVVVEATDPEASVEVSGGADLQSGE
;
A
#
# COMPACT_ATOMS: atom_id res chain seq x y z
N ASP A 1 47.86 -5.79 46.83
CA ASP A 1 47.98 -7.09 47.55
C ASP A 1 46.56 -7.51 47.97
N VAL A 2 46.25 -8.75 47.78
CA VAL A 2 44.96 -9.35 48.14
C VAL A 2 45.19 -10.48 49.13
N ALA A 3 44.20 -10.75 49.96
CA ALA A 3 44.19 -11.82 50.93
C ALA A 3 43.09 -12.84 50.64
N ASP A 4 43.17 -14.01 51.33
CA ASP A 4 42.13 -15.00 51.22
C ASP A 4 40.77 -14.43 51.66
N GLY A 5 39.77 -14.62 50.81
CA GLY A 5 38.42 -14.11 50.98
C GLY A 5 38.19 -12.67 50.52
N ASP A 6 39.21 -11.97 49.99
CA ASP A 6 39.05 -10.63 49.45
C ASP A 6 38.22 -10.63 48.17
N GLN A 7 37.57 -9.50 47.86
CA GLN A 7 36.93 -9.19 46.61
C GLN A 7 37.73 -8.12 45.85
N VAL A 8 37.90 -8.33 44.56
CA VAL A 8 38.49 -7.34 43.62
C VAL A 8 37.44 -7.01 42.57
N ASP A 9 37.04 -5.74 42.51
CA ASP A 9 36.15 -5.23 41.47
C ASP A 9 36.95 -4.92 40.20
N LEU A 10 36.49 -5.43 39.08
CA LEU A 10 37.10 -5.30 37.77
C LEU A 10 36.15 -4.57 36.81
N GLU A 11 36.76 -3.82 35.87
CA GLU A 11 36.02 -3.11 34.83
C GLU A 11 35.22 -4.07 33.93
N PRO A 12 34.15 -3.59 33.29
CA PRO A 12 33.43 -4.39 32.29
C PRO A 12 34.37 -4.97 31.23
N TYR A 13 34.01 -6.14 30.69
CA TYR A 13 34.76 -6.83 29.62
C TYR A 13 36.18 -7.30 30.03
N THR A 14 36.55 -7.25 31.30
CA THR A 14 37.82 -7.86 31.76
C THR A 14 37.73 -9.37 31.62
N SER A 15 38.54 -9.94 30.76
CA SER A 15 38.57 -11.41 30.49
C SER A 15 39.67 -12.16 31.22
N SER A 16 40.67 -11.45 31.78
CA SER A 16 41.76 -12.03 32.53
C SER A 16 42.45 -11.06 33.45
N VAL A 17 43.13 -11.56 34.50
CA VAL A 17 43.95 -10.81 35.41
C VAL A 17 45.35 -11.42 35.46
N ASP A 18 46.34 -10.54 35.68
CA ASP A 18 47.69 -11.01 35.97
C ASP A 18 47.80 -11.32 37.47
N VAL A 19 48.23 -12.54 37.77
CA VAL A 19 48.36 -13.00 39.16
C VAL A 19 49.84 -13.25 39.48
N VAL A 20 50.36 -12.54 40.48
CA VAL A 20 51.71 -12.75 40.97
C VAL A 20 51.64 -13.33 42.36
N VAL A 21 52.17 -14.55 42.54
CA VAL A 21 52.17 -15.26 43.80
C VAL A 21 53.57 -15.76 44.07
N GLU A 22 54.02 -15.59 45.34
CA GLU A 22 55.32 -16.10 45.81
C GLU A 22 55.08 -16.84 47.13
N ALA A 23 55.47 -18.10 47.18
CA ALA A 23 55.39 -18.87 48.42
C ALA A 23 56.52 -18.49 49.35
N THR A 24 56.24 -18.46 50.67
CA THR A 24 57.28 -18.17 51.67
C THR A 24 58.37 -19.25 51.72
N ASP A 25 58.00 -20.50 51.52
CA ASP A 25 58.94 -21.60 51.38
C ASP A 25 59.30 -21.77 49.89
N PRO A 26 60.57 -21.60 49.48
CA PRO A 26 60.97 -21.71 48.06
C PRO A 26 60.87 -23.12 47.51
N GLU A 27 60.65 -24.15 48.35
CA GLU A 27 60.47 -25.53 47.93
C GLU A 27 58.96 -25.93 47.82
N ALA A 28 58.05 -25.03 48.20
CA ALA A 28 56.64 -25.19 48.00
C ALA A 28 56.26 -24.95 46.50
N SER A 29 55.29 -25.69 45.99
CA SER A 29 54.73 -25.43 44.68
C SER A 29 53.44 -24.61 44.78
N VAL A 30 53.23 -23.75 43.77
CA VAL A 30 52.03 -22.90 43.64
C VAL A 30 51.32 -23.19 42.31
N GLU A 31 50.05 -23.40 42.41
CA GLU A 31 49.15 -23.49 41.22
C GLU A 31 48.08 -22.37 41.33
N VAL A 32 47.81 -21.72 40.18
CA VAL A 32 46.80 -20.63 40.10
C VAL A 32 45.75 -21.04 39.05
N SER A 33 44.49 -20.92 39.41
CA SER A 33 43.36 -21.19 38.54
C SER A 33 42.30 -20.10 38.66
N GLY A 34 41.47 -19.90 37.63
CA GLY A 34 40.35 -18.97 37.66
C GLY A 34 40.72 -17.50 37.36
N GLY A 35 41.98 -17.23 36.91
CA GLY A 35 42.43 -15.86 36.52
C GLY A 35 42.26 -15.54 35.04
N ALA A 36 41.66 -16.44 34.26
CA ALA A 36 41.41 -16.28 32.81
C ALA A 36 39.98 -16.73 32.46
N ASP A 37 39.51 -16.35 31.29
CA ASP A 37 38.15 -16.60 30.79
C ASP A 37 37.05 -16.12 31.75
N LEU A 38 37.32 -14.94 32.40
CA LEU A 38 36.41 -14.31 33.34
C LEU A 38 35.10 -13.93 32.61
N GLN A 39 34.00 -14.15 33.31
CA GLN A 39 32.65 -13.76 32.87
C GLN A 39 32.17 -12.56 33.69
N SER A 40 31.21 -11.81 33.13
CA SER A 40 30.52 -10.76 33.85
C SER A 40 29.93 -11.32 35.16
N GLY A 41 30.05 -10.55 36.24
CA GLY A 41 29.69 -10.96 37.58
C GLY A 41 30.81 -11.60 38.40
N GLU A 42 30.48 -12.47 39.37
CA GLU A 42 31.44 -13.06 40.28
C GLU A 42 32.18 -14.27 39.69
N ASN A 43 33.51 -14.22 39.69
CA ASN A 43 34.41 -15.30 39.34
C ASN A 43 35.30 -15.62 40.58
N THR A 44 35.81 -16.84 40.64
CA THR A 44 36.69 -17.25 41.74
C THR A 44 38.11 -17.49 41.25
N LEU A 45 39.06 -16.75 41.77
CA LEU A 45 40.48 -17.03 41.61
C LEU A 45 40.92 -17.92 42.77
N THR A 46 41.51 -19.03 42.47
CA THR A 46 42.05 -19.99 43.49
C THR A 46 43.56 -20.13 43.34
N VAL A 47 44.27 -19.92 44.42
CA VAL A 47 45.69 -20.21 44.56
C VAL A 47 45.87 -21.40 45.48
N THR A 48 46.40 -22.46 44.95
CA THR A 48 46.71 -23.67 45.70
C THR A 48 48.21 -23.76 45.97
N VAL A 49 48.58 -23.75 47.26
CA VAL A 49 49.96 -23.93 47.68
C VAL A 49 50.15 -25.30 48.30
N THR A 50 51.08 -26.08 47.72
CA THR A 50 51.44 -27.40 48.28
C THR A 50 52.84 -27.29 48.89
N ALA A 51 52.95 -27.64 50.19
CA ALA A 51 54.21 -27.59 50.90
C ALA A 51 55.26 -28.60 50.35
N ALA A 52 56.50 -28.41 50.71
CA ALA A 52 57.64 -29.25 50.28
C ALA A 52 57.46 -30.75 50.64
N ASP A 53 56.61 -31.08 51.63
CA ASP A 53 56.29 -32.49 51.99
C ASP A 53 55.40 -33.19 50.94
N GLY A 54 54.80 -32.43 49.99
CA GLY A 54 53.91 -32.92 48.98
C GLY A 54 52.53 -33.35 49.43
N GLU A 55 52.22 -33.23 50.71
CA GLU A 55 51.00 -33.68 51.34
C GLU A 55 50.16 -32.54 51.93
N THR A 56 50.81 -31.51 52.49
CA THR A 56 50.15 -30.35 53.11
C THR A 56 49.77 -29.36 52.02
N VAL A 57 48.44 -29.12 51.85
CA VAL A 57 47.87 -28.23 50.87
C VAL A 57 47.06 -27.14 51.55
N GLN A 58 47.24 -25.87 51.08
CA GLN A 58 46.42 -24.74 51.48
C GLN A 58 45.89 -24.01 50.22
N GLU A 59 44.58 -23.75 50.24
CA GLU A 59 43.93 -22.97 49.20
C GLU A 59 43.62 -21.56 49.69
N TYR A 60 43.77 -20.56 48.79
CA TYR A 60 43.43 -19.16 48.98
C TYR A 60 42.48 -18.78 47.85
N ASN A 61 41.34 -18.22 48.19
CA ASN A 61 40.32 -17.83 47.22
C ASN A 61 40.13 -16.31 47.23
N VAL A 62 40.06 -15.72 46.06
CA VAL A 62 39.73 -14.29 45.82
C VAL A 62 38.54 -14.23 44.92
N ILE A 63 37.55 -13.41 45.24
CA ILE A 63 36.42 -13.14 44.37
C ILE A 63 36.82 -12.03 43.39
N LEU A 64 36.75 -12.32 42.10
CA LEU A 64 36.92 -11.34 41.01
C LEU A 64 35.53 -10.96 40.50
N SER A 65 35.10 -9.73 40.80
CA SER A 65 33.78 -9.21 40.40
C SER A 65 33.94 -8.35 39.17
N VAL A 66 33.67 -8.93 37.97
CA VAL A 66 33.67 -8.18 36.73
C VAL A 66 32.35 -7.43 36.58
N ALA A 67 32.43 -6.11 36.45
CA ALA A 67 31.26 -5.29 36.26
C ALA A 67 30.47 -5.70 35.02
N LEU A 68 29.16 -5.57 35.07
CA LEU A 68 28.30 -5.81 33.91
C LEU A 68 28.57 -4.83 32.79
N GLY A 69 28.49 -5.29 31.55
CA GLY A 69 28.66 -4.46 30.36
C GLY A 69 27.65 -3.32 30.31
N ASP A 70 28.06 -2.17 29.86
CA ASP A 70 27.28 -0.93 29.70
C ASP A 70 27.04 -0.56 28.21
N SER A 71 27.61 -1.34 27.28
CA SER A 71 27.47 -1.04 25.87
C SER A 71 26.06 -1.30 25.36
N VAL A 72 25.47 -0.26 24.80
CA VAL A 72 24.20 -0.31 24.08
C VAL A 72 24.39 -0.21 22.56
N GLU A 73 25.65 -0.28 22.08
CA GLU A 73 25.99 -0.12 20.66
C GLU A 73 25.57 -1.33 19.83
N LEU A 74 25.16 -1.06 18.58
CA LEU A 74 24.88 -2.07 17.57
C LEU A 74 26.11 -2.36 16.72
N ALA A 75 26.43 -3.64 16.57
CA ALA A 75 27.45 -4.13 15.63
C ALA A 75 26.87 -4.27 14.22
N VAL A 76 25.59 -4.69 14.11
CA VAL A 76 24.86 -4.79 12.86
C VAL A 76 23.47 -4.18 13.06
N PHE A 77 23.07 -3.33 12.12
CA PHE A 77 21.68 -2.89 11.97
C PHE A 77 21.35 -2.79 10.49
N GLN A 78 20.51 -3.70 10.00
CA GLN A 78 20.14 -3.79 8.59
C GLN A 78 18.63 -3.90 8.43
N VAL A 79 18.14 -3.30 7.35
CA VAL A 79 16.77 -3.42 6.85
C VAL A 79 16.83 -3.99 5.44
N ASN A 80 16.17 -5.14 5.20
CA ASN A 80 16.21 -5.86 3.92
C ASN A 80 17.64 -6.09 3.40
N GLY A 81 18.60 -6.35 4.34
CA GLY A 81 20.02 -6.58 4.02
C GLY A 81 20.82 -5.32 3.70
N GLN A 82 20.25 -4.12 3.83
CA GLN A 82 20.94 -2.84 3.67
C GLN A 82 21.32 -2.29 5.06
N ASP A 83 22.60 -1.89 5.23
CA ASP A 83 23.06 -1.24 6.46
C ASP A 83 22.34 0.10 6.66
N VAL A 84 21.86 0.34 7.88
CA VAL A 84 21.19 1.57 8.27
C VAL A 84 21.74 2.09 9.59
N VAL A 85 21.56 3.38 9.84
CA VAL A 85 21.88 4.02 11.13
C VAL A 85 20.65 4.77 11.65
N ALA A 86 20.65 5.09 12.95
CA ALA A 86 19.55 5.86 13.53
C ALA A 86 19.37 7.21 12.83
N GLY A 87 18.13 7.49 12.45
CA GLY A 87 17.73 8.68 11.70
C GLY A 87 17.70 8.52 10.19
N ASP A 88 18.10 7.35 9.65
CA ASP A 88 17.98 7.08 8.22
C ASP A 88 16.52 6.92 7.81
N GLN A 89 16.27 7.17 6.51
CA GLN A 89 15.04 6.82 5.83
C GLN A 89 15.33 5.71 4.80
N VAL A 90 14.47 4.71 4.79
CA VAL A 90 14.46 3.63 3.79
C VAL A 90 13.16 3.72 3.01
N ASP A 91 13.25 3.99 1.69
CA ASP A 91 12.10 3.98 0.80
C ASP A 91 11.80 2.53 0.38
N LEU A 92 10.53 2.16 0.51
CA LEU A 92 10.00 0.83 0.23
C LEU A 92 8.99 0.92 -0.89
N GLU A 93 8.88 -0.14 -1.70
CA GLU A 93 7.90 -0.27 -2.76
C GLU A 93 6.48 -0.15 -2.21
N ALA A 94 5.55 0.31 -3.07
CA ALA A 94 4.13 0.34 -2.75
C ALA A 94 3.64 -1.04 -2.28
N TYR A 95 2.72 -1.05 -1.30
CA TYR A 95 2.15 -2.26 -0.70
C TYR A 95 3.11 -3.12 0.13
N THR A 96 4.34 -2.68 0.40
CA THR A 96 5.21 -3.35 1.37
C THR A 96 4.55 -3.32 2.75
N THR A 97 4.31 -4.49 3.35
CA THR A 97 3.67 -4.62 4.67
C THR A 97 4.63 -5.04 5.77
N GLU A 98 5.83 -5.52 5.41
CA GLU A 98 6.87 -5.96 6.37
C GLU A 98 8.25 -5.82 5.77
N VAL A 99 9.26 -5.72 6.63
CA VAL A 99 10.68 -5.71 6.28
C VAL A 99 11.44 -6.73 7.12
N GLU A 100 12.51 -7.30 6.55
CA GLU A 100 13.47 -8.10 7.30
C GLU A 100 14.42 -7.17 8.07
N VAL A 101 14.55 -7.38 9.39
CA VAL A 101 15.44 -6.60 10.25
C VAL A 101 16.50 -7.51 10.85
N THR A 102 17.77 -7.19 10.59
CA THR A 102 18.92 -7.90 11.18
C THR A 102 19.60 -6.97 12.17
N VAL A 103 19.75 -7.45 13.41
CA VAL A 103 20.37 -6.72 14.51
C VAL A 103 21.37 -7.59 15.23
N GLU A 104 22.58 -7.05 15.48
CA GLU A 104 23.57 -7.63 16.38
C GLU A 104 24.10 -6.55 17.31
N THR A 105 24.24 -6.84 18.60
CA THR A 105 24.81 -5.95 19.59
C THR A 105 26.33 -6.10 19.63
N VAL A 106 27.05 -5.02 19.99
CA VAL A 106 28.50 -5.07 20.21
C VAL A 106 28.82 -5.92 21.45
N ASP A 107 28.04 -5.75 22.52
CA ASP A 107 28.11 -6.56 23.72
C ASP A 107 27.24 -7.83 23.57
N PRO A 108 27.81 -9.05 23.60
CA PRO A 108 27.03 -10.28 23.50
C PRO A 108 26.08 -10.52 24.68
N ASP A 109 26.29 -9.84 25.83
CA ASP A 109 25.42 -9.92 27.00
C ASP A 109 24.28 -8.88 26.96
N ALA A 110 24.30 -7.96 25.99
CA ALA A 110 23.19 -7.04 25.75
C ALA A 110 22.04 -7.75 25.02
N SER A 111 20.83 -7.33 25.29
CA SER A 111 19.61 -7.77 24.60
C SER A 111 19.01 -6.66 23.76
N PHE A 112 18.16 -7.03 22.80
CA PHE A 112 17.42 -6.04 22.01
C PHE A 112 15.97 -6.46 21.74
N GLU A 113 15.12 -5.47 21.50
CA GLU A 113 13.75 -5.62 21.01
C GLU A 113 13.58 -4.81 19.72
N VAL A 114 12.84 -5.36 18.75
CA VAL A 114 12.51 -4.69 17.48
C VAL A 114 11.02 -4.44 17.43
N SER A 115 10.61 -3.25 17.04
CA SER A 115 9.22 -2.87 16.84
C SER A 115 9.04 -2.05 15.56
N GLY A 116 7.87 -2.14 14.91
CA GLY A 116 7.52 -1.32 13.74
C GLY A 116 8.04 -1.84 12.39
N GLY A 117 8.57 -3.07 12.33
CA GLY A 117 9.01 -3.72 11.08
C GLY A 117 7.92 -4.50 10.35
N ALA A 118 6.69 -4.55 10.88
CA ALA A 118 5.54 -5.25 10.31
C ALA A 118 4.27 -4.38 10.40
N ASP A 119 3.22 -4.80 9.67
CA ASP A 119 1.95 -4.08 9.53
C ASP A 119 2.14 -2.64 8.99
N LEU A 120 3.12 -2.47 8.10
CA LEU A 120 3.44 -1.18 7.51
C LEU A 120 2.27 -0.64 6.70
N GLN A 121 2.07 0.67 6.81
CA GLN A 121 1.06 1.40 6.03
C GLN A 121 1.76 2.26 4.98
N SER A 122 1.04 2.64 3.93
CA SER A 122 1.55 3.61 2.95
C SER A 122 1.95 4.93 3.62
N GLY A 123 3.07 5.49 3.20
CA GLY A 123 3.71 6.66 3.82
C GLY A 123 4.73 6.28 4.88
N GLU A 124 4.99 7.20 5.81
CA GLU A 124 6.03 7.06 6.84
C GLU A 124 5.60 6.13 7.98
N ASN A 125 6.45 5.13 8.27
CA ASN A 125 6.37 4.22 9.42
C ASN A 125 7.67 4.35 10.20
N THR A 126 7.66 4.01 11.49
CA THR A 126 8.86 4.05 12.32
C THR A 126 9.26 2.64 12.75
N LEU A 127 10.47 2.24 12.40
CA LEU A 127 11.14 1.06 12.94
C LEU A 127 12.00 1.49 14.11
N THR A 128 11.87 0.82 15.25
CA THR A 128 12.67 1.10 16.44
C THR A 128 13.32 -0.18 16.97
N VAL A 129 14.61 -0.09 17.24
CA VAL A 129 15.39 -1.10 17.96
C VAL A 129 15.75 -0.54 19.31
N THR A 130 15.29 -1.17 20.39
CA THR A 130 15.65 -0.84 21.77
C THR A 130 16.69 -1.83 22.25
N VAL A 131 17.89 -1.35 22.56
CA VAL A 131 18.99 -2.15 23.13
C VAL A 131 19.03 -1.96 24.63
N THR A 132 19.18 -3.06 25.38
CA THR A 132 19.36 -3.06 26.82
C THR A 132 20.69 -3.74 27.15
N ALA A 133 21.63 -2.98 27.69
CA ALA A 133 22.92 -3.48 28.16
C ALA A 133 22.77 -4.40 29.37
N ALA A 134 23.81 -5.17 29.68
CA ALA A 134 23.80 -6.11 30.81
C ALA A 134 23.63 -5.39 32.18
N ASN A 135 24.09 -4.15 32.29
CA ASN A 135 23.91 -3.31 33.50
C ASN A 135 22.51 -2.68 33.62
N GLY A 136 21.67 -2.80 32.57
CA GLY A 136 20.31 -2.27 32.51
C GLY A 136 20.19 -0.91 31.82
N ASP A 137 21.27 -0.31 31.31
CA ASP A 137 21.21 0.89 30.48
C ASP A 137 20.51 0.58 29.16
N THR A 138 19.79 1.57 28.60
CA THR A 138 19.03 1.38 27.36
C THR A 138 19.34 2.48 26.35
N ALA A 139 19.29 2.12 25.06
CA ALA A 139 19.31 3.07 23.95
C ALA A 139 18.28 2.66 22.88
N GLU A 140 17.73 3.65 22.17
CA GLU A 140 16.80 3.47 21.06
C GLU A 140 17.43 3.93 19.75
N TYR A 141 17.27 3.12 18.71
CA TYR A 141 17.70 3.38 17.33
C TYR A 141 16.47 3.34 16.45
N SER A 142 16.10 4.48 15.87
CA SER A 142 14.92 4.59 15.03
C SER A 142 15.31 4.89 13.58
N VAL A 143 14.60 4.22 12.64
CA VAL A 143 14.69 4.40 11.19
C VAL A 143 13.29 4.67 10.67
N THR A 144 13.18 5.61 9.73
CA THR A 144 11.92 5.85 9.01
C THR A 144 11.82 4.88 7.83
N LEU A 145 10.74 4.10 7.79
CA LEU A 145 10.38 3.25 6.65
C LEU A 145 9.28 3.97 5.88
N ASN A 146 9.58 4.44 4.68
CA ASN A 146 8.63 5.16 3.83
C ASN A 146 8.12 4.22 2.73
N VAL A 147 6.89 3.70 2.89
CA VAL A 147 6.21 2.92 1.86
C VAL A 147 5.60 3.89 0.86
N VAL A 148 6.15 3.94 -0.36
CA VAL A 148 5.67 4.88 -1.38
C VAL A 148 4.21 4.60 -1.73
N LEU A 149 3.48 5.65 -2.09
CA LEU A 149 2.12 5.51 -2.60
C LEU A 149 2.18 4.94 -4.02
N SER A 150 1.15 4.16 -4.38
CA SER A 150 1.05 3.55 -5.71
C SER A 150 0.75 4.58 -6.78
N ASP A 151 1.38 4.47 -7.94
CA ASP A 151 1.13 5.21 -9.17
C ASP A 151 0.23 4.44 -10.17
N ASP A 152 -0.36 3.32 -9.73
CA ASP A 152 -1.21 2.47 -10.58
C ASP A 152 -2.54 3.15 -10.89
N THR A 153 -2.73 3.51 -12.17
CA THR A 153 -3.97 4.07 -12.72
C THR A 153 -4.79 3.05 -13.50
N SER A 154 -4.38 1.76 -13.53
CA SER A 154 -5.03 0.74 -14.32
C SER A 154 -6.43 0.36 -13.82
N LEU A 155 -7.27 -0.13 -14.72
CA LEU A 155 -8.62 -0.60 -14.43
C LEU A 155 -8.66 -2.13 -14.32
N ALA A 156 -9.22 -2.65 -13.22
CA ALA A 156 -9.54 -4.07 -13.05
C ALA A 156 -10.81 -4.45 -13.82
N THR A 157 -11.78 -3.53 -13.85
CA THR A 157 -13.05 -3.70 -14.60
C THR A 157 -13.36 -2.40 -15.33
N PHE A 158 -13.65 -2.52 -16.64
CA PHE A 158 -14.23 -1.45 -17.43
C PHE A 158 -15.26 -2.02 -18.39
N GLN A 159 -16.53 -1.73 -18.14
CA GLN A 159 -17.65 -2.27 -18.90
C GLN A 159 -18.62 -1.16 -19.30
N VAL A 160 -19.20 -1.31 -20.49
CA VAL A 160 -20.32 -0.49 -20.97
C VAL A 160 -21.47 -1.43 -21.34
N ASN A 161 -22.64 -1.23 -20.74
CA ASN A 161 -23.82 -2.08 -20.88
C ASN A 161 -23.49 -3.58 -20.66
N GLY A 162 -22.64 -3.89 -19.65
CA GLY A 162 -22.25 -5.26 -19.29
C GLY A 162 -21.26 -5.92 -20.24
N SER A 163 -20.70 -5.20 -21.22
CA SER A 163 -19.65 -5.68 -22.12
C SER A 163 -18.31 -5.07 -21.75
N ASP A 164 -17.25 -5.90 -21.66
CA ASP A 164 -15.90 -5.43 -21.40
C ASP A 164 -15.42 -4.51 -22.54
N VAL A 165 -14.84 -3.39 -22.17
CA VAL A 165 -14.26 -2.41 -23.08
C VAL A 165 -12.84 -2.05 -22.63
N VAL A 166 -12.07 -1.47 -23.55
CA VAL A 166 -10.73 -0.91 -23.27
C VAL A 166 -10.67 0.50 -23.82
N ASP A 167 -9.63 1.22 -23.48
CA ASP A 167 -9.38 2.55 -24.04
C ASP A 167 -9.44 2.55 -25.56
N GLY A 168 -10.14 3.52 -26.13
CA GLY A 168 -10.39 3.64 -27.56
C GLY A 168 -11.47 2.71 -28.13
N SER A 169 -12.19 1.96 -27.29
CA SER A 169 -13.30 1.11 -27.76
C SER A 169 -14.45 1.93 -28.36
N VAL A 170 -15.16 1.32 -29.33
CA VAL A 170 -16.37 1.86 -29.94
C VAL A 170 -17.54 0.93 -29.62
N VAL A 171 -18.58 1.45 -28.97
CA VAL A 171 -19.80 0.72 -28.59
C VAL A 171 -20.97 1.28 -29.36
N ALA A 172 -21.66 0.44 -30.15
CA ALA A 172 -22.89 0.82 -30.81
C ALA A 172 -24.08 0.46 -29.91
N VAL A 173 -25.03 1.39 -29.79
CA VAL A 173 -26.29 1.19 -29.06
C VAL A 173 -27.47 1.31 -29.97
N ASP A 174 -28.68 1.03 -29.47
CA ASP A 174 -29.92 1.19 -30.25
C ASP A 174 -30.29 2.68 -30.43
N PRO A 175 -31.10 3.02 -31.50
CA PRO A 175 -31.66 4.37 -31.61
C PRO A 175 -32.41 4.80 -30.33
N TYR A 176 -32.41 6.09 -30.05
CA TYR A 176 -33.07 6.73 -28.91
C TYR A 176 -32.50 6.40 -27.52
N VAL A 177 -31.39 5.69 -27.45
CA VAL A 177 -30.66 5.49 -26.19
C VAL A 177 -30.03 6.83 -25.77
N THR A 178 -30.34 7.27 -24.55
CA THR A 178 -29.87 8.55 -23.99
C THR A 178 -28.85 8.39 -22.87
N SER A 179 -28.60 7.15 -22.44
CA SER A 179 -27.58 6.83 -21.42
C SER A 179 -27.09 5.40 -21.56
N VAL A 180 -25.91 5.13 -21.07
CA VAL A 180 -25.33 3.78 -20.94
C VAL A 180 -24.96 3.49 -19.50
N GLU A 181 -25.02 2.21 -19.13
CA GLU A 181 -24.49 1.76 -17.85
C GLU A 181 -22.98 1.56 -17.97
N VAL A 182 -22.20 2.22 -17.11
CA VAL A 182 -20.74 2.07 -17.07
C VAL A 182 -20.34 1.50 -15.73
N VAL A 183 -19.59 0.40 -15.75
CA VAL A 183 -19.03 -0.22 -14.54
C VAL A 183 -17.52 -0.07 -14.57
N VAL A 184 -16.97 0.55 -13.53
CA VAL A 184 -15.54 0.81 -13.39
C VAL A 184 -15.07 0.32 -12.04
N GLU A 185 -13.96 -0.45 -12.04
CA GLU A 185 -13.20 -0.80 -10.84
C GLU A 185 -11.72 -0.55 -11.11
N THR A 186 -11.06 0.19 -10.24
CA THR A 186 -9.61 0.41 -10.30
C THR A 186 -8.86 -0.85 -9.84
N SER A 187 -7.67 -1.12 -10.42
CA SER A 187 -6.80 -2.22 -9.96
C SER A 187 -6.26 -1.95 -8.57
N ASP A 188 -5.86 -0.70 -8.30
CA ASP A 188 -5.52 -0.22 -6.98
C ASP A 188 -6.77 0.23 -6.22
N VAL A 189 -7.04 -0.41 -5.07
CA VAL A 189 -8.18 -0.08 -4.20
C VAL A 189 -8.13 1.35 -3.64
N ASN A 190 -6.95 1.97 -3.60
CA ASN A 190 -6.75 3.34 -3.13
C ASN A 190 -6.78 4.38 -4.26
N ALA A 191 -6.79 3.94 -5.54
CA ALA A 191 -7.03 4.84 -6.66
C ALA A 191 -8.51 5.28 -6.69
N THR A 192 -8.75 6.46 -7.24
CA THR A 192 -10.10 7.01 -7.42
C THR A 192 -10.38 7.25 -8.89
N PHE A 193 -11.65 7.33 -9.27
CA PHE A 193 -12.01 7.70 -10.63
C PHE A 193 -13.18 8.69 -10.67
N GLU A 194 -13.24 9.42 -11.79
CA GLU A 194 -14.37 10.27 -12.20
C GLU A 194 -14.91 9.73 -13.53
N LEU A 195 -16.24 9.68 -13.68
CA LEU A 195 -16.93 9.23 -14.88
C LEU A 195 -17.74 10.39 -15.47
N GLU A 196 -17.59 10.62 -16.79
CA GLU A 196 -18.33 11.63 -17.53
C GLU A 196 -18.84 11.06 -18.86
N GLY A 197 -19.96 11.61 -19.36
CA GLY A 197 -20.47 11.31 -20.70
C GLY A 197 -21.31 10.03 -20.83
N ASP A 198 -21.70 9.37 -19.73
CA ASP A 198 -22.55 8.18 -19.70
C ASP A 198 -24.05 8.48 -19.86
N GLY A 199 -24.43 9.76 -19.79
CA GLY A 199 -25.82 10.25 -19.97
C GLY A 199 -25.92 11.39 -21.00
N GLU A 200 -27.17 11.77 -21.30
CA GLU A 200 -27.50 12.83 -22.27
C GLU A 200 -26.91 12.56 -23.67
N LEU A 201 -26.86 11.28 -24.08
CA LEU A 201 -26.32 10.88 -25.37
C LEU A 201 -27.15 11.45 -26.52
N LEU A 202 -26.49 11.95 -27.52
CA LEU A 202 -27.06 12.46 -28.77
C LEU A 202 -26.86 11.47 -29.91
N VAL A 203 -27.67 11.62 -30.97
CA VAL A 203 -27.47 10.88 -32.22
C VAL A 203 -26.08 11.17 -32.77
N GLY A 204 -25.34 10.12 -33.12
CA GLY A 204 -23.95 10.18 -33.58
C GLY A 204 -22.97 9.63 -32.56
N GLU A 205 -21.75 10.14 -32.59
CA GLU A 205 -20.66 9.75 -31.69
C GLU A 205 -20.71 10.56 -30.40
N ASN A 206 -20.69 9.87 -29.27
CA ASN A 206 -20.60 10.43 -27.93
C ASN A 206 -19.34 9.86 -27.26
N THR A 207 -18.71 10.61 -26.39
CA THR A 207 -17.52 10.14 -25.66
C THR A 207 -17.86 9.93 -24.19
N VAL A 208 -17.60 8.73 -23.71
CA VAL A 208 -17.57 8.41 -22.29
C VAL A 208 -16.11 8.47 -21.84
N THR A 209 -15.84 9.20 -20.78
CA THR A 209 -14.50 9.41 -20.22
C THR A 209 -14.46 8.89 -18.79
N VAL A 210 -13.46 8.06 -18.50
CA VAL A 210 -13.10 7.65 -17.13
C VAL A 210 -11.73 8.24 -16.84
N THR A 211 -11.65 9.15 -15.87
CA THR A 211 -10.39 9.73 -15.40
C THR A 211 -9.99 9.05 -14.12
N VAL A 212 -8.90 8.29 -14.11
CA VAL A 212 -8.37 7.61 -12.93
C VAL A 212 -7.23 8.41 -12.32
N THR A 213 -7.30 8.65 -11.02
CA THR A 213 -6.21 9.23 -10.23
C THR A 213 -5.67 8.17 -9.28
N ALA A 214 -4.38 7.86 -9.38
CA ALA A 214 -3.71 6.88 -8.54
C ALA A 214 -3.65 7.29 -7.06
N ALA A 215 -3.24 6.36 -6.19
CA ALA A 215 -3.13 6.60 -4.76
C ALA A 215 -2.10 7.68 -4.38
N ASP A 216 -1.09 7.93 -5.24
CA ASP A 216 -0.11 9.01 -5.06
C ASP A 216 -0.70 10.41 -5.22
N GLY A 217 -1.90 10.52 -5.83
CA GLY A 217 -2.60 11.78 -6.10
C GLY A 217 -1.99 12.63 -7.23
N GLU A 218 -0.96 12.13 -7.90
CA GLU A 218 -0.21 12.81 -8.95
C GLU A 218 -0.36 12.12 -10.31
N SER A 219 -0.37 10.79 -10.33
CA SER A 219 -0.52 9.97 -11.54
C SER A 219 -1.98 9.92 -11.95
N VAL A 220 -2.27 10.35 -13.19
CA VAL A 220 -3.63 10.42 -13.74
C VAL A 220 -3.64 9.84 -15.14
N GLU A 221 -4.65 9.03 -15.45
CA GLU A 221 -4.88 8.46 -16.78
C GLU A 221 -6.34 8.57 -17.18
N GLU A 222 -6.59 8.87 -18.47
CA GLU A 222 -7.93 8.95 -19.05
C GLU A 222 -8.19 7.75 -19.96
N TYR A 223 -9.34 7.10 -19.79
CA TYR A 223 -9.86 6.03 -20.63
C TYR A 223 -11.08 6.53 -21.38
N LEU A 224 -11.06 6.43 -22.69
CA LEU A 224 -12.09 6.95 -23.58
C LEU A 224 -12.84 5.81 -24.28
N VAL A 225 -14.16 5.88 -24.27
CA VAL A 225 -15.02 5.00 -25.06
C VAL A 225 -15.96 5.84 -25.93
N THR A 226 -16.00 5.55 -27.22
CA THR A 226 -16.95 6.16 -28.13
C THR A 226 -18.26 5.35 -28.15
N VAL A 227 -19.35 5.96 -27.74
CA VAL A 227 -20.70 5.39 -27.84
C VAL A 227 -21.40 5.97 -29.06
N VAL A 228 -21.81 5.11 -30.01
CA VAL A 228 -22.47 5.51 -31.25
C VAL A 228 -23.97 5.25 -31.17
N VAL A 229 -24.76 6.31 -31.13
CA VAL A 229 -26.23 6.26 -31.20
C VAL A 229 -26.66 6.48 -32.63
N PRO A 230 -27.18 5.47 -33.33
CA PRO A 230 -27.65 5.65 -34.72
C PRO A 230 -28.91 6.53 -34.76
N ALA A 231 -29.12 7.20 -35.89
CA ALA A 231 -30.37 7.90 -36.14
C ALA A 231 -31.56 6.95 -36.12
N GLY A 232 -32.69 7.43 -35.65
CA GLY A 232 -33.94 6.70 -35.66
C GLY A 232 -34.37 6.30 -37.06
N ASN A 233 -35.08 5.20 -37.16
CA ASN A 233 -35.67 4.69 -38.42
C ASN A 233 -37.19 4.55 -38.32
N ASP A 234 -37.80 5.16 -37.29
CA ASP A 234 -39.26 5.14 -37.11
C ASP A 234 -39.91 6.16 -38.05
N THR A 235 -40.73 5.65 -38.98
CA THR A 235 -41.51 6.46 -39.91
C THR A 235 -42.97 6.56 -39.51
N SER A 236 -43.34 6.11 -38.33
CA SER A 236 -44.71 6.21 -37.84
C SER A 236 -45.08 7.64 -37.45
N LEU A 237 -46.38 7.93 -37.48
CA LEU A 237 -46.92 9.23 -37.10
C LEU A 237 -47.49 9.15 -35.67
N ALA A 238 -47.09 10.09 -34.81
CA ALA A 238 -47.68 10.27 -33.50
C ALA A 238 -49.04 11.00 -33.58
N VAL A 239 -49.13 11.95 -34.53
CA VAL A 239 -50.39 12.67 -34.82
C VAL A 239 -50.59 12.69 -36.34
N PHE A 240 -51.80 12.35 -36.78
CA PHE A 240 -52.26 12.59 -38.13
C PHE A 240 -53.75 12.99 -38.08
N GLN A 241 -53.99 14.25 -38.33
CA GLN A 241 -55.32 14.81 -38.26
C GLN A 241 -55.66 15.60 -39.53
N VAL A 242 -56.92 15.53 -39.94
CA VAL A 242 -57.48 16.38 -41.02
C VAL A 242 -58.69 17.11 -40.46
N ASP A 243 -58.71 18.43 -40.52
CA ASP A 243 -59.70 19.33 -39.93
C ASP A 243 -60.02 18.95 -38.44
N GLY A 244 -58.94 18.62 -37.66
CA GLY A 244 -59.03 18.27 -36.26
C GLY A 244 -59.56 16.88 -35.94
N SER A 245 -59.82 16.04 -36.93
CA SER A 245 -60.20 14.65 -36.77
C SER A 245 -59.06 13.72 -37.02
N ASP A 246 -58.80 12.75 -36.08
CA ASP A 246 -57.79 11.72 -36.28
C ASP A 246 -58.09 10.85 -37.51
N VAL A 247 -57.07 10.65 -38.33
CA VAL A 247 -57.14 9.81 -39.52
C VAL A 247 -55.98 8.82 -39.61
N ALA A 248 -56.16 7.74 -40.32
CA ALA A 248 -55.15 6.73 -40.57
C ALA A 248 -54.88 6.59 -42.08
N ASP A 249 -53.78 5.88 -42.43
CA ASP A 249 -53.46 5.62 -43.83
C ASP A 249 -54.61 4.87 -44.53
N GLY A 250 -55.05 5.42 -45.66
CA GLY A 250 -56.17 4.88 -46.44
C GLY A 250 -57.57 5.34 -45.98
N ASP A 251 -57.72 6.16 -44.96
CA ASP A 251 -59.02 6.73 -44.54
C ASP A 251 -59.56 7.66 -45.61
N GLN A 252 -60.89 7.70 -45.70
CA GLN A 252 -61.62 8.67 -46.51
C GLN A 252 -62.28 9.71 -45.61
N VAL A 253 -62.01 10.97 -45.89
CA VAL A 253 -62.62 12.12 -45.19
C VAL A 253 -63.64 12.77 -46.11
N ASP A 254 -64.89 12.73 -45.71
CA ASP A 254 -65.96 13.40 -46.45
C ASP A 254 -66.02 14.92 -46.11
N LEU A 255 -65.86 15.77 -47.10
CA LEU A 255 -65.79 17.20 -46.95
C LEU A 255 -67.12 17.87 -47.38
N GLU A 256 -67.42 19.02 -46.76
CA GLU A 256 -68.56 19.82 -47.14
C GLU A 256 -68.45 20.34 -48.60
N PRO A 257 -69.57 20.56 -49.27
CA PRO A 257 -69.52 21.12 -50.65
C PRO A 257 -68.79 22.45 -50.69
N TYR A 258 -67.92 22.64 -51.69
CA TYR A 258 -67.13 23.83 -51.93
C TYR A 258 -65.89 23.99 -51.00
N THR A 259 -65.53 22.99 -50.22
CA THR A 259 -64.25 22.97 -49.51
C THR A 259 -63.10 22.98 -50.53
N SER A 260 -62.23 23.98 -50.40
CA SER A 260 -61.06 24.17 -51.29
C SER A 260 -59.74 23.81 -50.65
N SER A 261 -59.71 23.66 -49.30
CA SER A 261 -58.52 23.26 -48.56
C SER A 261 -58.95 22.64 -47.24
N VAL A 262 -58.10 21.78 -46.71
CA VAL A 262 -58.22 21.14 -45.36
C VAL A 262 -57.00 21.52 -44.54
N ASP A 263 -57.20 21.59 -43.20
CA ASP A 263 -56.09 21.74 -42.26
C ASP A 263 -55.54 20.36 -41.95
N VAL A 264 -54.25 20.18 -42.14
CA VAL A 264 -53.57 18.91 -41.89
C VAL A 264 -52.52 19.10 -40.81
N VAL A 265 -52.69 18.40 -39.69
CA VAL A 265 -51.71 18.36 -38.57
C VAL A 265 -51.06 16.98 -38.55
N VAL A 266 -49.72 16.98 -38.68
CA VAL A 266 -48.92 15.76 -38.67
C VAL A 266 -47.73 15.93 -37.77
N GLU A 267 -47.50 14.95 -36.88
CA GLU A 267 -46.28 14.85 -36.04
C GLU A 267 -45.74 13.44 -36.22
N ALA A 268 -44.46 13.33 -36.49
CA ALA A 268 -43.78 12.05 -36.53
C ALA A 268 -43.58 11.51 -35.09
N THR A 269 -43.55 10.19 -34.92
CA THR A 269 -43.21 9.57 -33.64
C THR A 269 -41.75 9.82 -33.30
N ASP A 270 -40.89 9.73 -34.32
CA ASP A 270 -39.49 10.11 -34.21
C ASP A 270 -39.35 11.63 -34.28
N PRO A 271 -38.86 12.31 -33.21
CA PRO A 271 -38.74 13.77 -33.21
C PRO A 271 -37.72 14.32 -34.22
N GLU A 272 -36.82 13.46 -34.72
CA GLU A 272 -35.83 13.82 -35.74
C GLU A 272 -36.30 13.49 -37.17
N ALA A 273 -37.44 12.83 -37.33
CA ALA A 273 -37.99 12.55 -38.64
C ALA A 273 -38.56 13.83 -39.27
N SER A 274 -38.38 13.98 -40.57
CA SER A 274 -39.02 15.03 -41.35
C SER A 274 -40.34 14.58 -41.95
N VAL A 275 -41.36 15.44 -41.89
CA VAL A 275 -42.66 15.19 -42.49
C VAL A 275 -42.91 16.21 -43.60
N GLU A 276 -43.34 15.72 -44.74
CA GLU A 276 -43.79 16.54 -45.87
C GLU A 276 -45.26 16.28 -46.15
N VAL A 277 -46.09 17.28 -46.19
CA VAL A 277 -47.52 17.18 -46.50
C VAL A 277 -47.77 17.76 -47.87
N SER A 278 -48.47 17.02 -48.71
CA SER A 278 -48.85 17.47 -50.05
C SER A 278 -50.36 17.23 -50.33
N GLY A 279 -51.00 18.05 -51.10
CA GLY A 279 -52.38 17.84 -51.64
C GLY A 279 -53.52 18.34 -50.76
N GLY A 280 -53.25 19.06 -49.65
CA GLY A 280 -54.32 19.62 -48.76
C GLY A 280 -54.96 20.91 -49.25
N ALA A 281 -54.61 21.43 -50.43
CA ALA A 281 -55.11 22.67 -51.01
C ALA A 281 -55.55 22.43 -52.46
N ASP A 282 -56.34 23.42 -53.02
CA ASP A 282 -56.85 23.38 -54.35
C ASP A 282 -57.72 22.15 -54.66
N LEU A 283 -58.49 21.72 -53.67
CA LEU A 283 -59.38 20.53 -53.76
C LEU A 283 -60.48 20.74 -54.82
N GLN A 284 -60.77 19.70 -55.59
CA GLN A 284 -61.81 19.73 -56.60
C GLN A 284 -62.98 18.83 -56.20
N SER A 285 -64.16 19.22 -56.58
CA SER A 285 -65.36 18.44 -56.27
C SER A 285 -65.37 17.09 -57.01
N GLY A 286 -65.46 15.98 -56.26
CA GLY A 286 -65.63 14.62 -56.76
C GLY A 286 -64.35 13.76 -56.80
N GLU A 287 -63.25 14.18 -56.18
CA GLU A 287 -62.07 13.36 -55.91
C GLU A 287 -61.98 12.98 -54.46
#